data_56918a51dbe73a7204dbad4aac4abf44
#
_entry.id   56918a51dbe73a7204dbad4aac4abf44
#
_cell.length_a   1.000
_cell.length_b   1.000
_cell.length_c   1.000
_cell.angle_alpha   90.00
_cell.angle_beta   90.00
_cell.angle_gamma   90.00
#
_symmetry.space_group_name_H-M   'P 1'
#
loop_
_entity.id
_entity.type
_entity.pdbx_description
1 polymer ?
#
loop_
_entity_poly.entity_id
_entity_poly.type
_entity_poly.pdbx_seq_one_letter_code
_entity_poly.pdbx_strand_id
1 'polypeptide(L)'
;GRGARPRPCPAGRHGPGVSGVSASLKAHAQAGLACIDAAGRRRRRRVIDGPHGSDLTADGTAYVNFCNNDYLGLATDPRLAAAMGDAAYRVGTGSAASQMVTGHNGEHAGLEADLADWLGREAALVFSTGYAANLGAITALVGKSDHVVADARNHASLIDGARLSGAAKHIYGHGDAENAATCIGGLDEAPGNRLLVTDSVFSMDGDTAPL
;
A
#
# COMPACT_ATOMS: atom_id res chain seq x y z
N GLY A 1 8.08 25.16 18.73
CA GLY A 1 8.55 24.08 19.54
C GLY A 1 8.40 22.79 18.78
N ARG A 2 9.49 22.16 18.34
CA ARG A 2 9.47 20.85 17.66
C ARG A 2 9.14 19.80 18.71
N GLY A 3 7.91 19.26 18.69
CA GLY A 3 7.48 18.16 19.53
C GLY A 3 8.37 16.94 19.30
N ALA A 4 9.01 16.44 20.36
CA ALA A 4 9.82 15.24 20.32
C ALA A 4 8.95 14.06 19.86
N ARG A 5 9.38 13.35 18.82
CA ARG A 5 8.73 12.10 18.37
C ARG A 5 8.73 11.11 19.53
N PRO A 6 7.58 10.50 19.86
CA PRO A 6 7.56 9.46 20.89
C PRO A 6 8.50 8.32 20.47
N ARG A 7 9.30 7.86 21.43
CA ARG A 7 10.23 6.75 21.23
C ARG A 7 9.44 5.51 20.78
N PRO A 8 9.95 4.72 19.80
CA PRO A 8 9.33 3.46 19.45
C PRO A 8 9.30 2.54 20.68
N CYS A 9 8.20 1.78 20.83
CA CYS A 9 8.15 0.70 21.83
C CYS A 9 9.34 -0.21 21.63
N PRO A 10 10.06 -0.58 22.71
CA PRO A 10 11.23 -1.43 22.59
C PRO A 10 10.81 -2.78 22.02
N ALA A 11 11.32 -3.12 20.84
CA ALA A 11 11.33 -4.49 20.36
C ALA A 11 12.12 -5.29 21.40
N GLY A 12 11.51 -6.31 22.02
CA GLY A 12 12.13 -7.12 23.05
C GLY A 12 13.48 -7.65 22.57
N ARG A 13 14.56 -7.15 23.17
CA ARG A 13 15.88 -7.75 23.00
C ARG A 13 15.88 -9.05 23.80
N HIS A 14 15.96 -10.17 23.14
CA HIS A 14 16.27 -11.44 23.81
C HIS A 14 17.70 -11.38 24.32
N GLY A 15 17.87 -11.12 25.61
CA GLY A 15 19.12 -11.34 26.31
C GLY A 15 19.33 -12.86 26.54
N PRO A 16 20.59 -13.35 26.63
CA PRO A 16 20.83 -14.75 26.88
C PRO A 16 20.46 -15.10 28.34
N GLY A 17 19.59 -16.09 28.50
CA GLY A 17 19.42 -16.84 29.75
C GLY A 17 18.29 -16.36 30.66
N VAL A 18 17.02 -16.63 30.26
CA VAL A 18 15.95 -16.88 31.23
C VAL A 18 15.16 -18.09 30.74
N SER A 19 15.29 -19.19 31.48
CA SER A 19 14.33 -20.30 31.46
C SER A 19 13.02 -19.76 32.05
N GLY A 20 12.22 -19.10 31.24
CA GLY A 20 10.96 -18.48 31.61
C GLY A 20 9.91 -18.82 30.55
N VAL A 21 8.80 -19.36 31.03
CA VAL A 21 7.55 -19.59 30.33
C VAL A 21 7.37 -18.62 29.17
N SER A 22 7.33 -19.13 27.96
CA SER A 22 6.95 -18.38 26.77
C SER A 22 5.65 -17.63 27.09
N ALA A 23 5.72 -16.31 27.22
CA ALA A 23 4.53 -15.49 27.41
C ALA A 23 3.55 -15.87 26.31
N SER A 24 2.31 -16.22 26.65
CA SER A 24 1.34 -16.68 25.66
C SER A 24 1.20 -15.59 24.58
N LEU A 25 0.99 -15.94 23.33
CA LEU A 25 0.74 -15.00 22.23
C LEU A 25 -0.34 -13.95 22.60
N LYS A 26 -1.33 -14.37 23.41
CA LYS A 26 -2.35 -13.49 23.96
C LYS A 26 -1.75 -12.40 24.89
N ALA A 27 -0.85 -12.77 25.78
CA ALA A 27 -0.21 -11.80 26.70
C ALA A 27 0.68 -10.83 25.92
N HIS A 28 1.41 -11.32 24.90
CA HIS A 28 2.19 -10.47 24.00
C HIS A 28 1.30 -9.46 23.24
N ALA A 29 0.19 -9.92 22.66
CA ALA A 29 -0.76 -9.06 21.97
C ALA A 29 -1.40 -8.01 22.91
N GLN A 30 -1.76 -8.41 24.14
CA GLN A 30 -2.30 -7.49 25.13
C GLN A 30 -1.29 -6.41 25.54
N ALA A 31 -0.03 -6.77 25.76
CA ALA A 31 1.03 -5.81 26.06
C ALA A 31 1.26 -4.83 24.89
N GLY A 32 1.24 -5.31 23.65
CA GLY A 32 1.33 -4.46 22.46
C GLY A 32 0.16 -3.48 22.36
N LEU A 33 -1.07 -3.94 22.61
CA LEU A 33 -2.26 -3.08 22.63
C LEU A 33 -2.19 -2.03 23.74
N ALA A 34 -1.75 -2.39 24.95
CA ALA A 34 -1.57 -1.44 26.04
C ALA A 34 -0.54 -0.35 25.71
N CYS A 35 0.54 -0.71 25.03
CA CYS A 35 1.53 0.25 24.56
C CYS A 35 0.95 1.24 23.51
N ILE A 36 0.13 0.73 22.57
CA ILE A 36 -0.58 1.55 21.59
C ILE A 36 -1.56 2.49 22.27
N ASP A 37 -2.31 2.00 23.27
CA ASP A 37 -3.26 2.81 24.07
C ASP A 37 -2.52 3.91 24.85
N ALA A 38 -1.45 3.57 25.53
CA ALA A 38 -0.64 4.53 26.28
C ALA A 38 -0.03 5.63 25.38
N ALA A 39 0.23 5.31 24.12
CA ALA A 39 0.71 6.27 23.12
C ALA A 39 -0.43 7.07 22.45
N GLY A 40 -1.69 6.87 22.81
CA GLY A 40 -2.84 7.52 22.19
C GLY A 40 -3.06 7.15 20.72
N ARG A 41 -2.49 6.02 20.26
CA ARG A 41 -2.51 5.60 18.85
C ARG A 41 -3.48 4.48 18.56
N ARG A 42 -4.37 4.13 19.47
CA ARG A 42 -5.36 3.08 19.23
C ARG A 42 -6.36 3.50 18.17
N ARG A 43 -6.42 2.72 17.10
CA ARG A 43 -7.42 2.90 16.04
C ARG A 43 -8.61 2.00 16.32
N ARG A 44 -9.81 2.54 16.17
CA ARG A 44 -11.07 1.79 16.24
C ARG A 44 -11.78 1.90 14.90
N ARG A 45 -12.29 0.77 14.41
CA ARG A 45 -13.15 0.79 13.21
C ARG A 45 -14.50 1.35 13.60
N ARG A 46 -15.01 2.25 12.77
CA ARG A 46 -16.39 2.74 12.86
C ARG A 46 -17.27 1.97 11.89
N VAL A 47 -18.53 1.81 12.22
CA VAL A 47 -19.54 1.28 11.29
C VAL A 47 -20.12 2.47 10.53
N ILE A 48 -20.09 2.37 9.20
CA ILE A 48 -20.68 3.37 8.32
C ILE A 48 -22.00 2.80 7.80
N ASP A 49 -23.07 3.53 7.99
CA ASP A 49 -24.40 3.16 7.57
C ASP A 49 -24.72 3.79 6.19
N GLY A 50 -25.15 2.96 5.25
CA GLY A 50 -25.54 3.39 3.91
C GLY A 50 -24.39 3.54 2.91
N PRO A 51 -24.65 4.20 1.77
CA PRO A 51 -23.66 4.40 0.73
C PRO A 51 -22.48 5.28 1.18
N HIS A 52 -21.30 4.98 0.67
CA HIS A 52 -20.09 5.77 0.93
C HIS A 52 -20.00 6.90 -0.10
N GLY A 53 -20.44 8.10 0.26
CA GLY A 53 -20.38 9.29 -0.58
C GLY A 53 -19.72 10.47 0.13
N SER A 54 -20.04 11.70 -0.36
CA SER A 54 -19.65 12.96 0.29
C SER A 54 -20.30 13.13 1.67
N ASP A 55 -21.46 12.52 1.85
CA ASP A 55 -22.20 12.49 3.12
C ASP A 55 -22.25 11.05 3.62
N LEU A 56 -21.99 10.84 4.90
CA LEU A 56 -22.05 9.53 5.51
C LEU A 56 -22.63 9.61 6.92
N THR A 57 -23.16 8.50 7.38
CA THR A 57 -23.57 8.32 8.79
C THR A 57 -22.63 7.31 9.44
N ALA A 58 -21.99 7.70 10.53
CA ALA A 58 -21.14 6.82 11.32
C ALA A 58 -21.59 6.82 12.77
N ASP A 59 -21.83 5.64 13.33
CA ASP A 59 -22.31 5.48 14.71
C ASP A 59 -23.57 6.34 14.99
N GLY A 60 -24.49 6.44 14.01
CA GLY A 60 -25.73 7.23 14.11
C GLY A 60 -25.56 8.75 13.96
N THR A 61 -24.37 9.25 13.67
CA THR A 61 -24.09 10.69 13.47
C THR A 61 -23.76 10.96 12.00
N ALA A 62 -24.37 12.01 11.43
CA ALA A 62 -24.09 12.46 10.08
C ALA A 62 -22.79 13.29 10.00
N TYR A 63 -21.99 13.05 8.97
CA TYR A 63 -20.73 13.74 8.71
C TYR A 63 -20.60 14.09 7.23
N VAL A 64 -19.89 15.17 6.94
CA VAL A 64 -19.31 15.41 5.61
C VAL A 64 -18.00 14.63 5.50
N ASN A 65 -17.87 13.82 4.47
CA ASN A 65 -16.80 12.85 4.33
C ASN A 65 -15.63 13.40 3.49
N PHE A 66 -14.56 13.80 4.15
CA PHE A 66 -13.29 14.17 3.52
C PHE A 66 -12.23 13.06 3.54
N CYS A 67 -12.61 11.83 3.91
CA CYS A 67 -11.68 10.73 4.13
C CYS A 67 -11.79 9.62 3.07
N ASN A 68 -12.59 9.79 2.01
CA ASN A 68 -12.71 8.81 0.94
C ASN A 68 -11.71 9.08 -0.20
N ASN A 69 -11.50 8.06 -1.03
CA ASN A 69 -10.70 8.15 -2.25
C ASN A 69 -11.59 8.14 -3.51
N ASP A 70 -12.89 8.28 -3.37
CA ASP A 70 -13.88 8.29 -4.45
C ASP A 70 -13.96 9.68 -5.10
N TYR A 71 -12.86 10.15 -5.67
CA TYR A 71 -12.73 11.50 -6.23
C TYR A 71 -13.70 11.77 -7.39
N LEU A 72 -14.14 10.73 -8.10
CA LEU A 72 -15.06 10.85 -9.24
C LEU A 72 -16.52 10.49 -8.88
N GLY A 73 -16.81 10.13 -7.62
CA GLY A 73 -18.14 9.75 -7.17
C GLY A 73 -18.65 8.44 -7.78
N LEU A 74 -17.77 7.56 -8.22
CA LEU A 74 -18.12 6.33 -8.93
C LEU A 74 -18.58 5.20 -8.03
N ALA A 75 -18.24 5.25 -6.73
CA ALA A 75 -18.59 4.17 -5.79
C ALA A 75 -20.11 3.95 -5.65
N THR A 76 -20.93 4.96 -5.95
CA THR A 76 -22.38 4.91 -5.89
C THR A 76 -23.06 5.05 -7.27
N ASP A 77 -22.30 4.98 -8.36
CA ASP A 77 -22.83 5.09 -9.71
C ASP A 77 -23.67 3.85 -10.05
N PRO A 78 -24.95 4.01 -10.39
CA PRO A 78 -25.84 2.88 -10.69
C PRO A 78 -25.41 2.09 -11.92
N ARG A 79 -24.68 2.70 -12.86
CA ARG A 79 -24.15 2.00 -14.04
C ARG A 79 -23.12 0.94 -13.64
N LEU A 80 -22.26 1.23 -12.65
CA LEU A 80 -21.30 0.28 -12.14
C LEU A 80 -21.97 -0.85 -11.38
N ALA A 81 -22.99 -0.53 -10.57
CA ALA A 81 -23.77 -1.54 -9.86
C ALA A 81 -24.49 -2.50 -10.84
N ALA A 82 -25.06 -1.98 -11.92
CA ALA A 82 -25.70 -2.77 -12.97
C ALA A 82 -24.67 -3.68 -13.67
N ALA A 83 -23.53 -3.13 -14.10
CA ALA A 83 -22.48 -3.90 -14.76
C ALA A 83 -21.92 -5.02 -13.86
N MET A 84 -21.73 -4.75 -12.56
CA MET A 84 -21.34 -5.78 -11.59
C MET A 84 -22.39 -6.88 -11.45
N GLY A 85 -23.69 -6.51 -11.38
CA GLY A 85 -24.80 -7.46 -11.32
C GLY A 85 -24.82 -8.37 -12.55
N ASP A 86 -24.75 -7.80 -13.73
CA ASP A 86 -24.73 -8.54 -15.01
C ASP A 86 -23.52 -9.49 -15.10
N ALA A 87 -22.34 -9.03 -14.73
CA ALA A 87 -21.14 -9.86 -14.70
C ALA A 87 -21.28 -11.01 -13.68
N ALA A 88 -21.80 -10.73 -12.49
CA ALA A 88 -22.03 -11.74 -11.48
C ALA A 88 -22.99 -12.86 -11.94
N TYR A 89 -24.05 -12.51 -12.67
CA TYR A 89 -24.95 -13.51 -13.27
C TYR A 89 -24.30 -14.31 -14.39
N ARG A 90 -23.43 -13.70 -15.18
CA ARG A 90 -22.82 -14.32 -16.36
C ARG A 90 -21.61 -15.19 -16.03
N VAL A 91 -20.74 -14.72 -15.13
CA VAL A 91 -19.45 -15.41 -14.83
C VAL A 91 -19.26 -15.79 -13.35
N GLY A 92 -20.25 -15.49 -12.50
CA GLY A 92 -20.18 -15.73 -11.06
C GLY A 92 -19.52 -14.60 -10.28
N THR A 93 -19.43 -14.77 -8.96
CA THR A 93 -18.96 -13.73 -8.01
C THR A 93 -17.48 -13.87 -7.62
N GLY A 94 -16.76 -14.80 -8.25
CA GLY A 94 -15.35 -15.02 -7.98
C GLY A 94 -14.72 -16.05 -8.89
N SER A 95 -13.40 -16.02 -8.98
CA SER A 95 -12.64 -16.85 -9.93
C SER A 95 -12.34 -18.25 -9.43
N ALA A 96 -12.60 -18.54 -8.15
CA ALA A 96 -12.42 -19.85 -7.49
C ALA A 96 -10.99 -20.43 -7.56
N ALA A 97 -10.03 -19.75 -8.17
CA ALA A 97 -8.64 -20.19 -8.32
C ALA A 97 -7.67 -19.03 -8.48
N SER A 98 -6.37 -19.31 -8.37
CA SER A 98 -5.31 -18.38 -8.75
C SER A 98 -5.39 -18.03 -10.24
N GLN A 99 -5.12 -16.78 -10.60
CA GLN A 99 -5.04 -16.34 -12.00
C GLN A 99 -4.06 -17.16 -12.84
N MET A 100 -2.97 -17.65 -12.24
CA MET A 100 -1.96 -18.47 -12.92
C MET A 100 -2.44 -19.90 -13.21
N VAL A 101 -3.59 -20.31 -12.71
CA VAL A 101 -4.16 -21.66 -12.94
C VAL A 101 -5.43 -21.55 -13.79
N THR A 102 -6.58 -21.27 -13.18
CA THR A 102 -7.87 -21.14 -13.86
C THR A 102 -8.66 -19.91 -13.42
N GLY A 103 -8.05 -19.02 -12.63
CA GLY A 103 -8.71 -17.85 -12.05
C GLY A 103 -8.64 -16.58 -12.91
N HIS A 104 -7.98 -16.59 -14.07
CA HIS A 104 -7.97 -15.47 -15.03
C HIS A 104 -9.07 -15.70 -16.07
N ASN A 105 -10.18 -14.98 -15.94
CA ASN A 105 -11.32 -15.10 -16.84
C ASN A 105 -11.40 -13.93 -17.85
N GLY A 106 -12.41 -13.96 -18.73
CA GLY A 106 -12.59 -12.94 -19.77
C GLY A 106 -12.76 -11.51 -19.24
N GLU A 107 -13.31 -11.32 -18.03
CA GLU A 107 -13.45 -9.98 -17.42
C GLU A 107 -12.08 -9.40 -17.04
N HIS A 108 -11.16 -10.23 -16.52
CA HIS A 108 -9.80 -9.80 -16.24
C HIS A 108 -9.05 -9.41 -17.51
N ALA A 109 -9.08 -10.29 -18.53
CA ALA A 109 -8.41 -10.05 -19.80
C ALA A 109 -8.95 -8.81 -20.51
N GLY A 110 -10.29 -8.61 -20.51
CA GLY A 110 -10.94 -7.42 -21.07
C GLY A 110 -10.49 -6.15 -20.36
N LEU A 111 -10.50 -6.13 -19.02
CA LEU A 111 -10.05 -4.97 -18.25
C LEU A 111 -8.57 -4.65 -18.48
N GLU A 112 -7.71 -5.66 -18.55
CA GLU A 112 -6.28 -5.45 -18.84
C GLU A 112 -6.07 -4.88 -20.24
N ALA A 113 -6.81 -5.34 -21.25
CA ALA A 113 -6.77 -4.79 -22.60
C ALA A 113 -7.24 -3.33 -22.65
N ASP A 114 -8.39 -3.03 -22.03
CA ASP A 114 -8.95 -1.68 -21.97
C ASP A 114 -8.02 -0.70 -21.25
N LEU A 115 -7.39 -1.13 -20.13
CA LEU A 115 -6.44 -0.31 -19.42
C LEU A 115 -5.15 -0.07 -20.21
N ALA A 116 -4.65 -1.08 -20.92
CA ALA A 116 -3.48 -0.95 -21.77
C ALA A 116 -3.74 0.06 -22.92
N ASP A 117 -4.90 -0.05 -23.59
CA ASP A 117 -5.30 0.88 -24.64
C ASP A 117 -5.48 2.31 -24.10
N TRP A 118 -6.21 2.48 -23.00
CA TRP A 118 -6.45 3.79 -22.39
C TRP A 118 -5.16 4.51 -22.00
N LEU A 119 -4.17 3.76 -21.48
CA LEU A 119 -2.90 4.31 -21.04
C LEU A 119 -1.82 4.35 -22.15
N GLY A 120 -2.14 3.87 -23.36
CA GLY A 120 -1.20 3.78 -24.47
C GLY A 120 0.02 2.88 -24.16
N ARG A 121 -0.25 1.73 -23.51
CA ARG A 121 0.77 0.74 -23.14
C ARG A 121 0.55 -0.57 -23.89
N GLU A 122 1.64 -1.35 -24.04
CA GLU A 122 1.56 -2.66 -24.71
C GLU A 122 0.76 -3.68 -23.92
N ALA A 123 0.76 -3.59 -22.58
CA ALA A 123 0.05 -4.50 -21.69
C ALA A 123 -0.25 -3.84 -20.34
N ALA A 124 -1.22 -4.39 -19.62
CA ALA A 124 -1.51 -4.08 -18.24
C ALA A 124 -1.67 -5.38 -17.43
N LEU A 125 -1.41 -5.31 -16.13
CA LEU A 125 -1.68 -6.39 -15.18
C LEU A 125 -2.56 -5.85 -14.05
N VAL A 126 -3.65 -6.55 -13.78
CA VAL A 126 -4.59 -6.19 -12.70
C VAL A 126 -4.29 -6.99 -11.43
N PHE A 127 -4.21 -6.30 -10.32
CA PHE A 127 -4.04 -6.86 -8.99
C PHE A 127 -5.26 -6.57 -8.12
N SER A 128 -5.50 -7.40 -7.12
CA SER A 128 -6.62 -7.22 -6.18
C SER A 128 -6.52 -5.95 -5.32
N THR A 129 -5.32 -5.41 -5.15
CA THR A 129 -5.05 -4.16 -4.42
C THR A 129 -3.81 -3.48 -4.96
N GLY A 130 -3.71 -2.15 -4.84
CA GLY A 130 -2.48 -1.40 -5.13
C GLY A 130 -1.30 -1.84 -4.26
N TYR A 131 -1.58 -2.30 -3.04
CA TYR A 131 -0.55 -2.88 -2.17
C TYR A 131 0.11 -4.11 -2.82
N ALA A 132 -0.71 -5.06 -3.31
CA ALA A 132 -0.22 -6.25 -4.00
C ALA A 132 0.50 -5.90 -5.32
N ALA A 133 0.00 -4.90 -6.07
CA ALA A 133 0.62 -4.41 -7.29
C ALA A 133 2.03 -3.87 -7.02
N ASN A 134 2.19 -3.01 -6.02
CA ASN A 134 3.48 -2.43 -5.65
C ASN A 134 4.49 -3.51 -5.17
N LEU A 135 4.04 -4.46 -4.33
CA LEU A 135 4.88 -5.57 -3.93
C LEU A 135 5.31 -6.42 -5.13
N GLY A 136 4.37 -6.80 -5.98
CA GLY A 136 4.61 -7.62 -7.16
C GLY A 136 5.57 -6.93 -8.13
N ALA A 137 5.31 -5.66 -8.46
CA ALA A 137 6.13 -4.91 -9.41
C ALA A 137 7.58 -4.74 -8.92
N ILE A 138 7.78 -4.27 -7.68
CA ILE A 138 9.12 -4.01 -7.17
C ILE A 138 9.93 -5.30 -7.07
N THR A 139 9.33 -6.38 -6.53
CA THR A 139 10.05 -7.65 -6.38
C THR A 139 10.31 -8.37 -7.70
N ALA A 140 9.57 -8.07 -8.76
CA ALA A 140 9.81 -8.58 -10.10
C ALA A 140 10.93 -7.82 -10.84
N LEU A 141 11.10 -6.53 -10.56
CA LEU A 141 12.02 -5.66 -11.28
C LEU A 141 13.42 -5.63 -10.67
N VAL A 142 13.54 -5.80 -9.35
CA VAL A 142 14.82 -5.71 -8.63
C VAL A 142 14.96 -6.80 -7.56
N GLY A 143 16.23 -7.21 -7.33
CA GLY A 143 16.60 -8.25 -6.38
C GLY A 143 17.85 -7.90 -5.56
N LYS A 144 18.47 -8.91 -4.94
CA LYS A 144 19.59 -8.74 -3.99
C LYS A 144 20.83 -8.02 -4.54
N SER A 145 21.06 -8.09 -5.85
CA SER A 145 22.20 -7.44 -6.51
C SER A 145 21.88 -6.03 -6.99
N ASP A 146 20.64 -5.57 -6.81
CA ASP A 146 20.15 -4.32 -7.36
C ASP A 146 19.96 -3.25 -6.27
N HIS A 147 19.56 -2.05 -6.71
CA HIS A 147 19.39 -0.89 -5.85
C HIS A 147 17.99 -0.29 -6.01
N VAL A 148 17.38 0.08 -4.87
CA VAL A 148 16.14 0.87 -4.82
C VAL A 148 16.45 2.22 -4.22
N VAL A 149 16.21 3.29 -4.98
CA VAL A 149 16.27 4.68 -4.51
C VAL A 149 14.84 5.13 -4.23
N ALA A 150 14.52 5.47 -2.98
CA ALA A 150 13.14 5.63 -2.53
C ALA A 150 12.94 6.90 -1.71
N ASP A 151 11.80 7.59 -1.93
CA ASP A 151 11.40 8.73 -1.12
C ASP A 151 11.19 8.34 0.34
N ALA A 152 11.60 9.24 1.25
CA ALA A 152 11.50 9.02 2.69
C ALA A 152 10.06 8.88 3.21
N ARG A 153 9.06 9.32 2.44
CA ARG A 153 7.63 9.27 2.82
C ARG A 153 6.78 8.39 1.92
N ASN A 154 7.40 7.53 1.13
CA ASN A 154 6.68 6.58 0.31
C ASN A 154 5.62 5.80 1.10
N HIS A 155 4.55 5.42 0.42
CA HIS A 155 3.51 4.55 0.96
C HIS A 155 4.10 3.23 1.48
N ALA A 156 3.49 2.67 2.52
CA ALA A 156 3.95 1.43 3.17
C ALA A 156 4.17 0.27 2.18
N SER A 157 3.35 0.14 1.12
CA SER A 157 3.51 -0.91 0.11
C SER A 157 4.79 -0.79 -0.70
N LEU A 158 5.24 0.43 -1.01
CA LEU A 158 6.50 0.69 -1.70
C LEU A 158 7.70 0.36 -0.79
N ILE A 159 7.60 0.75 0.48
CA ILE A 159 8.60 0.42 1.51
C ILE A 159 8.72 -1.10 1.69
N ASP A 160 7.60 -1.79 1.77
CA ASP A 160 7.57 -3.25 1.96
C ASP A 160 8.00 -4.01 0.70
N GLY A 161 7.63 -3.52 -0.49
CA GLY A 161 8.15 -4.03 -1.77
C GLY A 161 9.68 -3.93 -1.85
N ALA A 162 10.24 -2.77 -1.51
CA ALA A 162 11.68 -2.56 -1.47
C ALA A 162 12.40 -3.42 -0.41
N ARG A 163 11.75 -3.72 0.71
CA ARG A 163 12.26 -4.67 1.72
C ARG A 163 12.24 -6.10 1.23
N LEU A 164 11.14 -6.51 0.61
CA LEU A 164 10.90 -7.87 0.17
C LEU A 164 11.81 -8.25 -1.03
N SER A 165 12.12 -7.30 -1.91
CA SER A 165 13.02 -7.51 -3.04
C SER A 165 14.43 -7.93 -2.61
N GLY A 166 14.86 -7.51 -1.40
CA GLY A 166 16.21 -7.72 -0.90
C GLY A 166 17.26 -6.80 -1.51
N ALA A 167 16.88 -5.87 -2.39
CA ALA A 167 17.77 -4.87 -2.98
C ALA A 167 18.35 -3.92 -1.92
N ALA A 168 19.50 -3.33 -2.21
CA ALA A 168 20.10 -2.28 -1.39
C ALA A 168 19.21 -1.02 -1.45
N LYS A 169 18.87 -0.44 -0.29
CA LYS A 169 17.94 0.69 -0.19
C LYS A 169 18.67 1.99 0.08
N HIS A 170 18.42 2.99 -0.75
CA HIS A 170 18.94 4.35 -0.66
C HIS A 170 17.74 5.30 -0.50
N ILE A 171 17.61 5.92 0.67
CA ILE A 171 16.46 6.77 0.98
C ILE A 171 16.88 8.21 0.79
N TYR A 172 16.19 8.92 -0.11
CA TYR A 172 16.39 10.34 -0.33
C TYR A 172 15.37 11.19 0.44
N GLY A 173 15.69 12.48 0.62
CA GLY A 173 14.83 13.45 1.29
C GLY A 173 13.49 13.59 0.56
N HIS A 174 12.40 13.71 1.32
CA HIS A 174 11.05 13.79 0.76
C HIS A 174 10.89 14.93 -0.25
N GLY A 175 10.44 14.60 -1.47
CA GLY A 175 10.23 15.56 -2.55
C GLY A 175 11.51 16.21 -3.11
N ASP A 176 12.69 15.70 -2.75
CA ASP A 176 13.98 16.26 -3.12
C ASP A 176 14.57 15.53 -4.34
N ALA A 177 14.25 16.05 -5.54
CA ALA A 177 14.74 15.49 -6.80
C ALA A 177 16.27 15.56 -6.95
N GLU A 178 16.92 16.61 -6.40
CA GLU A 178 18.39 16.75 -6.46
C GLU A 178 19.07 15.70 -5.59
N ASN A 179 18.52 15.43 -4.41
CA ASN A 179 19.00 14.36 -3.55
C ASN A 179 18.76 12.98 -4.17
N ALA A 180 17.60 12.75 -4.82
CA ALA A 180 17.33 11.53 -5.57
C ALA A 180 18.36 11.33 -6.70
N ALA A 181 18.63 12.36 -7.50
CA ALA A 181 19.65 12.31 -8.56
C ALA A 181 21.05 12.04 -8.00
N THR A 182 21.40 12.66 -6.86
CA THR A 182 22.68 12.40 -6.19
C THR A 182 22.79 10.94 -5.72
N CYS A 183 21.71 10.39 -5.14
CA CYS A 183 21.67 8.99 -4.74
C CYS A 183 21.86 8.05 -5.94
N ILE A 184 21.22 8.34 -7.07
CA ILE A 184 21.34 7.54 -8.30
C ILE A 184 22.76 7.64 -8.87
N GLY A 185 23.31 8.87 -9.00
CA GLY A 185 24.67 9.12 -9.52
C GLY A 185 25.75 8.47 -8.65
N GLY A 186 25.57 8.43 -7.36
CA GLY A 186 26.48 7.71 -6.45
C GLY A 186 26.54 6.19 -6.66
N LEU A 187 25.65 5.65 -7.49
CA LEU A 187 25.60 4.22 -7.85
C LEU A 187 26.16 3.93 -9.25
N ASP A 188 26.76 4.91 -9.94
CA ASP A 188 27.17 4.75 -11.35
C ASP A 188 28.18 3.60 -11.57
N GLU A 189 29.05 3.37 -10.62
CA GLU A 189 30.02 2.27 -10.65
C GLU A 189 29.50 1.00 -9.93
N ALA A 190 28.30 1.05 -9.30
CA ALA A 190 27.75 -0.10 -8.61
C ALA A 190 27.11 -1.11 -9.58
N PRO A 191 27.33 -2.42 -9.41
CA PRO A 191 26.69 -3.42 -10.24
C PRO A 191 25.18 -3.50 -9.95
N GLY A 192 24.41 -3.98 -10.93
CA GLY A 192 22.97 -4.21 -10.80
C GLY A 192 22.08 -3.07 -11.32
N ASN A 193 20.80 -3.32 -11.31
CA ASN A 193 19.80 -2.36 -11.76
C ASN A 193 19.50 -1.32 -10.67
N ARG A 194 18.99 -0.16 -11.09
CA ARG A 194 18.58 0.93 -10.19
C ARG A 194 17.13 1.22 -10.45
N LEU A 195 16.30 1.16 -9.40
CA LEU A 195 14.88 1.47 -9.46
C LEU A 195 14.59 2.68 -8.56
N LEU A 196 14.18 3.79 -9.18
CA LEU A 196 13.62 4.93 -8.44
C LEU A 196 12.16 4.66 -8.12
N VAL A 197 11.78 4.83 -6.84
CA VAL A 197 10.43 4.55 -6.35
C VAL A 197 9.92 5.74 -5.57
N THR A 198 8.77 6.28 -6.01
CA THR A 198 8.09 7.39 -5.33
C THR A 198 6.57 7.31 -5.53
N ASP A 199 5.79 7.93 -4.63
CA ASP A 199 4.39 8.23 -4.88
C ASP A 199 4.29 9.50 -5.73
N SER A 200 3.34 9.55 -6.67
CA SER A 200 3.08 10.78 -7.43
C SER A 200 2.36 11.83 -6.60
N VAL A 201 1.45 11.40 -5.73
CA VAL A 201 0.72 12.21 -4.75
C VAL A 201 0.83 11.54 -3.39
N PHE A 202 1.36 12.26 -2.41
CA PHE A 202 1.52 11.73 -1.06
C PHE A 202 0.25 11.96 -0.24
N SER A 203 -0.42 10.89 0.13
CA SER A 203 -1.77 10.93 0.74
C SER A 203 -1.83 11.58 2.12
N MET A 204 -0.71 11.65 2.85
CA MET A 204 -0.70 12.23 4.21
C MET A 204 -0.55 13.75 4.20
N ASP A 205 0.21 14.30 3.27
CA ASP A 205 0.50 15.74 3.18
C ASP A 205 -0.20 16.39 1.98
N GLY A 206 -0.64 15.61 0.99
CA GLY A 206 -1.35 16.08 -0.20
C GLY A 206 -0.45 16.76 -1.23
N ASP A 207 0.85 16.65 -1.07
CA ASP A 207 1.85 17.18 -1.98
C ASP A 207 2.20 16.18 -3.09
N THR A 208 2.90 16.65 -4.12
CA THR A 208 3.24 15.88 -5.31
C THR A 208 4.76 15.72 -5.45
N ALA A 209 5.17 14.56 -5.99
CA ALA A 209 6.57 14.39 -6.37
C ALA A 209 6.91 15.31 -7.57
N PRO A 210 8.11 15.90 -7.60
CA PRO A 210 8.63 16.66 -8.75
C PRO A 210 9.12 15.67 -9.82
N LEU A 211 8.20 15.12 -10.64
CA LEU A 211 8.45 14.10 -11.68
C LEU A 211 8.87 14.74 -12.99
#